data_18913dc99dc760ba5d10b966e6588544
#
_entry.id   18913dc99dc760ba5d10b966e6588544
#
_cell.length_a   1.000
_cell.length_b   1.000
_cell.length_c   1.000
_cell.angle_alpha   90.00
_cell.angle_beta   90.00
_cell.angle_gamma   90.00
#
_symmetry.space_group_name_H-M   'P 1'
#
loop_
_entity.id
_entity.type
_entity.pdbx_description
1 polymer ?
#
loop_
_entity_poly.entity_id
_entity_poly.type
_entity_poly.pdbx_seq_one_letter_code
_entity_poly.pdbx_strand_id
1 'polypeptide(L)'
;MFRAGAGDLKPIHILNGPNLNLLGAREPEIYGRETLKDVEALCRRTAERLGVEITFEQTNHEGVLVDLVQRAGAEASAVVLNAGAYTHTSIALHDAIKGVDAPCVEVHLSQPAAREAFRETSFVARAAHGSISGFGAFSY
;
A
#
# COMPACT_ATOMS: atom_id res chain seq x y z
N MET A 1 6.51 -21.85 -0.59
CA MET A 1 7.54 -20.83 -0.31
C MET A 1 8.37 -20.66 -1.56
N PHE A 2 8.28 -19.51 -2.19
CA PHE A 2 8.95 -19.23 -3.46
C PHE A 2 10.43 -18.89 -3.20
N ARG A 3 11.34 -19.71 -3.73
CA ARG A 3 12.74 -19.33 -3.87
C ARG A 3 12.96 -18.91 -5.32
N ALA A 4 12.83 -17.64 -5.59
CA ALA A 4 13.40 -17.09 -6.80
C ALA A 4 14.89 -16.80 -6.53
N GLY A 5 15.75 -17.13 -7.48
CA GLY A 5 17.14 -16.70 -7.44
C GLY A 5 17.22 -15.17 -7.42
N ALA A 6 18.21 -14.61 -6.76
CA ALA A 6 18.36 -13.16 -6.53
C ALA A 6 18.40 -12.30 -7.81
N GLY A 7 18.45 -12.90 -9.01
CA GLY A 7 18.46 -12.19 -10.31
C GLY A 7 17.13 -12.10 -11.02
N ASP A 8 16.06 -12.82 -10.55
CA ASP A 8 14.80 -12.98 -11.29
C ASP A 8 13.58 -12.39 -10.56
N LEU A 9 13.77 -11.72 -9.41
CA LEU A 9 12.67 -11.11 -8.67
C LEU A 9 12.23 -9.82 -9.33
N LYS A 10 10.96 -9.79 -9.75
CA LYS A 10 10.29 -8.54 -10.11
C LYS A 10 10.21 -7.62 -8.88
N PRO A 11 10.16 -6.30 -9.08
CA PRO A 11 10.05 -5.38 -7.96
C PRO A 11 8.77 -5.57 -7.15
N ILE A 12 8.79 -5.10 -5.92
CA ILE A 12 7.59 -4.91 -5.12
C ILE A 12 7.02 -3.54 -5.46
N HIS A 13 5.76 -3.49 -5.85
CA HIS A 13 5.08 -2.23 -6.10
C HIS A 13 4.42 -1.72 -4.83
N ILE A 14 4.81 -0.53 -4.39
CA ILE A 14 4.21 0.15 -3.25
C ILE A 14 3.30 1.25 -3.80
N LEU A 15 2.01 1.11 -3.54
CA LEU A 15 0.96 1.94 -4.11
C LEU A 15 0.25 2.71 -2.99
N ASN A 16 0.07 4.01 -3.20
CA ASN A 16 -0.50 4.91 -2.21
C ASN A 16 -1.68 5.67 -2.81
N GLY A 17 -2.77 5.71 -2.07
CA GLY A 17 -4.04 6.30 -2.46
C GLY A 17 -4.20 7.78 -2.10
N PRO A 18 -5.46 8.24 -2.03
CA PRO A 18 -5.78 9.66 -1.95
C PRO A 18 -5.29 10.29 -0.65
N ASN A 19 -4.90 11.54 -0.76
CA ASN A 19 -4.48 12.41 0.33
C ASN A 19 -3.17 12.03 1.01
N LEU A 20 -2.53 10.92 0.64
CA LEU A 20 -1.24 10.54 1.22
C LEU A 20 -0.11 11.49 0.81
N ASN A 21 -0.27 12.19 -0.31
CA ASN A 21 0.62 13.29 -0.69
C ASN A 21 0.62 14.46 0.31
N LEU A 22 -0.40 14.55 1.17
CA LEU A 22 -0.53 15.60 2.19
C LEU A 22 0.03 15.19 3.57
N LEU A 23 0.64 14.02 3.70
CA LEU A 23 1.25 13.58 4.96
C LEU A 23 2.25 14.62 5.47
N GLY A 24 2.25 14.82 6.79
CA GLY A 24 3.09 15.81 7.48
C GLY A 24 2.43 17.17 7.62
N ALA A 25 1.48 17.53 6.75
CA ALA A 25 0.74 18.78 6.78
C ALA A 25 -0.71 18.61 7.26
N ARG A 26 -1.25 17.38 7.21
CA ARG A 26 -2.65 17.07 7.53
C ARG A 26 -2.72 16.19 8.77
N GLU A 27 -3.55 16.60 9.73
CA GLU A 27 -3.87 15.84 10.94
C GLU A 27 -2.64 15.14 11.57
N PRO A 28 -1.59 15.90 11.96
CA PRO A 28 -0.35 15.31 12.49
C PRO A 28 -0.56 14.49 13.78
N GLU A 29 -1.61 14.75 14.53
CA GLU A 29 -2.00 13.98 15.72
C GLU A 29 -2.45 12.54 15.37
N ILE A 30 -2.86 12.28 14.13
CA ILE A 30 -3.30 10.96 13.66
C ILE A 30 -2.18 10.26 12.88
N TYR A 31 -1.57 10.97 11.93
CA TYR A 31 -0.62 10.41 10.97
C TYR A 31 0.84 10.71 11.30
N GLY A 32 1.10 11.57 12.33
CA GLY A 32 2.43 12.06 12.64
C GLY A 32 2.88 13.17 11.68
N ARG A 33 4.14 13.57 11.81
CA ARG A 33 4.75 14.63 11.01
C ARG A 33 5.56 14.12 9.82
N GLU A 34 5.71 12.82 9.69
CA GLU A 34 6.41 12.22 8.56
C GLU A 34 5.67 12.50 7.26
N THR A 35 6.44 12.84 6.24
CA THR A 35 5.91 13.03 4.88
C THR A 35 5.87 11.69 4.13
N LEU A 36 5.18 11.66 3.00
CA LEU A 36 5.21 10.49 2.14
C LEU A 36 6.62 10.21 1.60
N LYS A 37 7.44 11.25 1.40
CA LYS A 37 8.86 11.08 1.04
C LYS A 37 9.66 10.37 2.13
N ASP A 38 9.36 10.64 3.39
CA ASP A 38 10.01 9.96 4.51
C ASP A 38 9.63 8.47 4.52
N VAL A 39 8.38 8.16 4.25
CA VAL A 39 7.91 6.77 4.10
C VAL A 39 8.63 6.09 2.93
N GLU A 40 8.70 6.75 1.79
CA GLU A 40 9.42 6.23 0.61
C GLU A 40 10.89 5.96 0.93
N ALA A 41 11.56 6.89 1.60
CA ALA A 41 12.96 6.74 1.97
C ALA A 41 13.17 5.52 2.89
N LEU A 42 12.28 5.30 3.85
CA LEU A 42 12.33 4.12 4.72
C LEU A 42 12.14 2.83 3.92
N CYS A 43 11.18 2.82 3.01
CA CYS A 43 10.94 1.65 2.14
C CYS A 43 12.16 1.35 1.26
N ARG A 44 12.79 2.38 0.69
CA ARG A 44 13.98 2.19 -0.16
C ARG A 44 15.16 1.66 0.63
N ARG A 45 15.41 2.18 1.83
CA ARG A 45 16.49 1.67 2.70
C ARG A 45 16.25 0.21 3.09
N THR A 46 15.00 -0.13 3.41
CA THR A 46 14.63 -1.50 3.76
C THR A 46 14.80 -2.44 2.56
N ALA A 47 14.35 -2.01 1.39
CA ALA A 47 14.51 -2.78 0.16
C ALA A 47 15.97 -3.03 -0.18
N GLU A 48 16.83 -2.01 -0.06
CA GLU A 48 18.26 -2.14 -0.27
C GLU A 48 18.89 -3.16 0.68
N ARG A 49 18.56 -3.07 1.97
CA ARG A 49 19.03 -4.03 2.98
C ARG A 49 18.58 -5.46 2.69
N LEU A 50 17.37 -5.63 2.14
CA LEU A 50 16.82 -6.96 1.82
C LEU A 50 17.22 -7.45 0.42
N GLY A 51 17.89 -6.63 -0.39
CA GLY A 51 18.28 -6.99 -1.74
C GLY A 51 17.11 -7.10 -2.72
N VAL A 52 16.05 -6.32 -2.52
CA VAL A 52 14.87 -6.27 -3.41
C VAL A 52 14.73 -4.89 -4.04
N GLU A 53 14.13 -4.84 -5.22
CA GLU A 53 13.74 -3.59 -5.86
C GLU A 53 12.31 -3.22 -5.52
N ILE A 54 12.03 -1.92 -5.46
CA ILE A 54 10.67 -1.41 -5.25
C ILE A 54 10.36 -0.32 -6.27
N THR A 55 9.08 -0.16 -6.56
CA THR A 55 8.52 1.08 -7.11
C THR A 55 7.65 1.71 -6.04
N PHE A 56 7.51 3.03 -6.08
CA PHE A 56 6.75 3.78 -5.09
C PHE A 56 5.93 4.84 -5.82
N GLU A 57 4.61 4.71 -5.80
CA GLU A 57 3.71 5.60 -6.50
C GLU A 57 2.57 6.07 -5.60
N GLN A 58 1.99 7.21 -5.94
CA GLN A 58 0.85 7.80 -5.23
C GLN A 58 -0.11 8.44 -6.24
N THR A 59 -1.40 8.27 -6.01
CA THR A 59 -2.44 8.93 -6.80
C THR A 59 -3.68 9.21 -5.96
N ASN A 60 -4.36 10.31 -6.26
CA ASN A 60 -5.66 10.62 -5.68
C ASN A 60 -6.82 9.98 -6.47
N HIS A 61 -6.55 9.43 -7.64
CA HIS A 61 -7.57 8.93 -8.56
C HIS A 61 -7.79 7.43 -8.39
N GLU A 62 -9.02 7.04 -8.07
CA GLU A 62 -9.37 5.63 -7.89
C GLU A 62 -9.07 4.80 -9.14
N GLY A 63 -9.45 5.28 -10.32
CA GLY A 63 -9.21 4.58 -11.58
C GLY A 63 -7.73 4.38 -11.88
N VAL A 64 -6.89 5.37 -11.58
CA VAL A 64 -5.44 5.24 -11.72
C VAL A 64 -4.90 4.20 -10.74
N LEU A 65 -5.41 4.16 -9.50
CA LEU A 65 -4.99 3.17 -8.51
C LEU A 65 -5.37 1.76 -8.96
N VAL A 66 -6.54 1.58 -9.55
CA VAL A 66 -6.97 0.32 -10.19
C VAL A 66 -5.98 -0.08 -11.29
N ASP A 67 -5.63 0.84 -12.18
CA ASP A 67 -4.67 0.59 -13.26
C ASP A 67 -3.30 0.17 -12.72
N LEU A 68 -2.85 0.80 -11.63
CA LEU A 68 -1.58 0.47 -10.97
C LEU A 68 -1.59 -0.95 -10.38
N VAL A 69 -2.71 -1.36 -9.77
CA VAL A 69 -2.86 -2.74 -9.28
C VAL A 69 -2.82 -3.73 -10.45
N GLN A 70 -3.51 -3.45 -11.54
CA GLN A 70 -3.50 -4.31 -12.72
C GLN A 70 -2.10 -4.42 -13.33
N ARG A 71 -1.37 -3.30 -13.42
CA ARG A 71 0.02 -3.30 -13.89
C ARG A 71 0.90 -4.15 -12.99
N ALA A 72 0.73 -4.04 -11.69
CA ALA A 72 1.49 -4.84 -10.72
C ALA A 72 1.26 -6.34 -10.91
N GLY A 73 0.07 -6.75 -11.36
CA GLY A 73 -0.21 -8.15 -11.68
C GLY A 73 0.75 -8.74 -12.71
N ALA A 74 1.22 -7.93 -13.67
CA ALA A 74 2.17 -8.35 -14.69
C ALA A 74 3.63 -8.08 -14.32
N GLU A 75 3.90 -7.01 -13.57
CA GLU A 75 5.24 -6.44 -13.40
C GLU A 75 5.83 -6.61 -12.00
N ALA A 76 5.01 -6.97 -11.00
CA ALA A 76 5.45 -7.01 -9.61
C ALA A 76 5.50 -8.44 -9.06
N SER A 77 6.41 -8.63 -8.09
CA SER A 77 6.42 -9.86 -7.27
C SER A 77 5.40 -9.80 -6.14
N ALA A 78 5.05 -8.60 -5.69
CA ALA A 78 4.04 -8.35 -4.66
C ALA A 78 3.59 -6.89 -4.71
N VAL A 79 2.45 -6.61 -4.08
CA VAL A 79 1.89 -5.27 -3.92
C VAL A 79 1.77 -4.95 -2.45
N VAL A 80 2.27 -3.78 -2.05
CA VAL A 80 1.97 -3.15 -0.77
C VAL A 80 1.03 -1.98 -1.08
N LEU A 81 -0.19 -2.04 -0.59
CA LEU A 81 -1.24 -1.09 -0.93
C LEU A 81 -1.76 -0.36 0.31
N ASN A 82 -1.51 0.96 0.34
CA ASN A 82 -2.21 1.88 1.22
C ASN A 82 -3.23 2.65 0.38
N ALA A 83 -4.44 2.12 0.31
CA ALA A 83 -5.48 2.72 -0.51
C ALA A 83 -6.11 3.99 0.11
N GLY A 84 -5.67 4.38 1.32
CA GLY A 84 -6.26 5.52 2.02
C GLY A 84 -7.76 5.30 2.24
N ALA A 85 -8.56 6.34 2.04
CA ALA A 85 -10.01 6.26 2.22
C ALA A 85 -10.70 5.32 1.23
N TYR A 86 -10.10 5.05 0.07
CA TYR A 86 -10.69 4.08 -0.87
C TYR A 86 -10.77 2.66 -0.32
N THR A 87 -10.00 2.35 0.72
CA THR A 87 -10.12 1.05 1.40
C THR A 87 -11.53 0.79 1.94
N HIS A 88 -12.24 1.86 2.32
CA HIS A 88 -13.57 1.79 2.94
C HIS A 88 -14.72 1.83 1.92
N THR A 89 -14.46 2.14 0.66
CA THR A 89 -15.48 2.43 -0.34
C THR A 89 -15.29 1.69 -1.67
N SER A 90 -14.07 1.28 -2.01
CA SER A 90 -13.77 0.83 -3.38
C SER A 90 -13.94 -0.66 -3.56
N ILE A 91 -15.07 -1.06 -4.08
CA ILE A 91 -15.27 -2.40 -4.63
C ILE A 91 -14.40 -2.60 -5.89
N ALA A 92 -14.17 -1.54 -6.66
CA ALA A 92 -13.31 -1.61 -7.84
C ALA A 92 -11.87 -2.03 -7.49
N LEU A 93 -11.31 -1.51 -6.40
CA LEU A 93 -9.98 -1.94 -5.92
C LEU A 93 -10.01 -3.39 -5.42
N HIS A 94 -11.05 -3.76 -4.67
CA HIS A 94 -11.25 -5.15 -4.25
C HIS A 94 -11.18 -6.08 -5.46
N ASP A 95 -11.94 -5.77 -6.51
CA ASP A 95 -12.01 -6.62 -7.70
C ASP A 95 -10.68 -6.64 -8.47
N ALA A 96 -9.98 -5.51 -8.53
CA ALA A 96 -8.66 -5.43 -9.16
C ALA A 96 -7.64 -6.33 -8.44
N ILE A 97 -7.63 -6.32 -7.12
CA ILE A 97 -6.74 -7.18 -6.31
C ILE A 97 -7.07 -8.66 -6.55
N LYS A 98 -8.36 -9.00 -6.60
CA LYS A 98 -8.80 -10.37 -6.91
C LYS A 98 -8.45 -10.80 -8.33
N GLY A 99 -8.36 -9.86 -9.25
CA GLY A 99 -8.08 -10.10 -10.66
C GLY A 99 -6.61 -10.32 -11.00
N VAL A 100 -5.69 -10.13 -10.05
CA VAL A 100 -4.25 -10.29 -10.28
C VAL A 100 -3.68 -11.40 -9.39
N ASP A 101 -2.62 -12.06 -9.87
CA ASP A 101 -1.97 -13.14 -9.11
C ASP A 101 -0.94 -12.63 -8.10
N ALA A 102 -0.43 -11.41 -8.29
CA ALA A 102 0.54 -10.83 -7.36
C ALA A 102 -0.06 -10.72 -5.96
N PRO A 103 0.62 -11.26 -4.92
CA PRO A 103 0.12 -11.12 -3.56
C PRO A 103 0.06 -9.66 -3.14
N CYS A 104 -1.01 -9.29 -2.45
CA CYS A 104 -1.24 -7.93 -1.97
C CYS A 104 -1.32 -7.91 -0.44
N VAL A 105 -0.58 -6.99 0.16
CA VAL A 105 -0.67 -6.68 1.59
C VAL A 105 -1.23 -5.26 1.72
N GLU A 106 -2.34 -5.14 2.46
CA GLU A 106 -2.91 -3.83 2.82
C GLU A 106 -2.09 -3.22 3.95
N VAL A 107 -1.77 -1.93 3.84
CA VAL A 107 -1.09 -1.20 4.91
C VAL A 107 -1.81 0.11 5.22
N HIS A 108 -1.75 0.52 6.48
CA HIS A 108 -2.23 1.82 6.95
C HIS A 108 -1.27 2.35 8.01
N LEU A 109 -1.00 3.66 7.99
CA LEU A 109 -0.17 4.32 9.00
C LEU A 109 -0.86 4.33 10.36
N SER A 110 -2.14 4.70 10.38
CA SER A 110 -2.97 4.71 11.57
C SER A 110 -3.63 3.36 11.80
N GLN A 111 -4.31 3.22 12.94
CA GLN A 111 -5.18 2.08 13.22
C GLN A 111 -6.62 2.45 12.84
N PRO A 112 -7.14 2.02 11.68
CA PRO A 112 -8.46 2.43 11.21
C PRO A 112 -9.58 2.06 12.19
N ALA A 113 -9.49 0.91 12.84
CA ALA A 113 -10.49 0.43 13.79
C ALA A 113 -10.61 1.31 15.05
N ALA A 114 -9.60 2.14 15.34
CA ALA A 114 -9.61 3.07 16.47
C ALA A 114 -10.18 4.45 16.11
N ARG A 115 -10.62 4.64 14.87
CA ARG A 115 -11.11 5.91 14.34
C ARG A 115 -12.64 5.86 14.16
N GLU A 116 -13.17 6.66 13.23
CA GLU A 116 -14.62 6.72 12.99
C GLU A 116 -15.19 5.38 12.53
N ALA A 117 -16.44 5.10 12.89
CA ALA A 117 -17.10 3.81 12.61
C ALA A 117 -17.08 3.43 11.13
N PHE A 118 -17.15 4.40 10.20
CA PHE A 118 -17.12 4.11 8.77
C PHE A 118 -15.77 3.54 8.31
N ARG A 119 -14.71 3.63 9.12
CA ARG A 119 -13.38 3.08 8.84
C ARG A 119 -13.21 1.62 9.29
N GLU A 120 -14.22 1.02 9.86
CA GLU A 120 -14.16 -0.39 10.31
C GLU A 120 -14.23 -1.37 9.13
N THR A 121 -14.85 -0.98 8.02
CA THR A 121 -14.95 -1.83 6.84
C THR A 121 -13.78 -1.56 5.89
N SER A 122 -13.10 -2.63 5.46
CA SER A 122 -12.10 -2.56 4.41
C SER A 122 -12.42 -3.56 3.31
N PHE A 123 -12.78 -3.03 2.14
CA PHE A 123 -12.93 -3.83 0.92
C PHE A 123 -11.58 -4.36 0.43
N VAL A 124 -10.51 -3.60 0.64
CA VAL A 124 -9.14 -4.01 0.30
C VAL A 124 -8.72 -5.21 1.15
N ALA A 125 -8.95 -5.17 2.46
CA ALA A 125 -8.62 -6.26 3.37
C ALA A 125 -9.28 -7.59 2.95
N ARG A 126 -10.50 -7.53 2.44
CA ARG A 126 -11.25 -8.71 2.00
C ARG A 126 -10.63 -9.38 0.77
N ALA A 127 -9.84 -8.66 0.00
CA ALA A 127 -9.17 -9.16 -1.21
C ALA A 127 -7.69 -9.42 -0.97
N ALA A 128 -7.06 -8.73 -0.03
CA ALA A 128 -5.64 -8.82 0.26
C ALA A 128 -5.28 -10.12 1.00
N HIS A 129 -4.01 -10.49 0.97
CA HIS A 129 -3.48 -11.64 1.69
C HIS A 129 -3.31 -11.35 3.19
N GLY A 130 -3.17 -10.11 3.58
CA GLY A 130 -3.06 -9.68 4.96
C GLY A 130 -3.07 -8.16 5.09
N SER A 131 -3.13 -7.68 6.34
CA SER A 131 -3.17 -6.25 6.65
C SER A 131 -2.20 -5.94 7.77
N ILE A 132 -1.49 -4.82 7.65
CA ILE A 132 -0.61 -4.27 8.68
C ILE A 132 -1.00 -2.81 8.87
N SER A 133 -1.34 -2.44 10.09
CA SER A 133 -1.79 -1.09 10.40
C SER A 133 -1.39 -0.64 11.80
N GLY A 134 -1.33 0.68 12.02
CA GLY A 134 -1.19 1.25 13.35
C GLY A 134 0.25 1.51 13.80
N PHE A 135 1.25 1.23 12.98
CA PHE A 135 2.67 1.37 13.33
C PHE A 135 3.37 2.51 12.58
N GLY A 136 2.62 3.50 12.07
CA GLY A 136 3.18 4.58 11.30
C GLY A 136 3.88 4.07 10.03
N ALA A 137 4.99 4.70 9.67
CA ALA A 137 5.76 4.29 8.49
C ALA A 137 6.25 2.83 8.56
N PHE A 138 6.44 2.29 9.75
CA PHE A 138 6.85 0.89 9.94
C PHE A 138 5.77 -0.12 9.52
N SER A 139 4.56 0.31 9.24
CA SER A 139 3.53 -0.56 8.68
C SER A 139 3.87 -1.01 7.25
N TYR A 140 4.60 -0.19 6.51
CA TYR A 140 5.06 -0.50 5.16
C TYR A 140 6.17 -1.54 5.17
#